data_835bb4f1a001fe19f722d0d44c133bbc
#
_entry.id   835bb4f1a001fe19f722d0d44c133bbc
#
_cell.length_a   1.000
_cell.length_b   1.000
_cell.length_c   1.000
_cell.angle_alpha   90.00
_cell.angle_beta   90.00
_cell.angle_gamma   90.00
#
_symmetry.space_group_name_H-M   'P 1'
#
loop_
_entity.id
_entity.type
_entity.pdbx_description
1 polymer ?
#
loop_
_entity_poly.entity_id
_entity_poly.type
_entity_poly.pdbx_seq_one_letter_code
_entity_poly.pdbx_strand_id
1 'polypeptide(L)'
;MLSGQPPDLAAFSESGLFSLYRAILRELKSRGVIRTENAPVGDYAEYLVATALGGRLAPNAEKAWDVLGNDGEKIQVKARVVSGPAEPGQLQLSPFRSFGFDAAVIVLLSAADYAVSRASKVPRHVVESTAVYRQHVNGSVLFARPEIMGHPEATDLTATLRAAQSGRENV
;
A
#
# COMPACT_ATOMS: atom_id res chain seq x y z
N MET A 1 -2.93 2.83 27.36
CA MET A 1 -4.00 2.83 26.34
C MET A 1 -4.54 4.23 26.24
N LEU A 2 -4.23 4.93 25.17
CA LEU A 2 -4.93 6.17 24.84
C LEU A 2 -6.19 5.76 24.06
N SER A 3 -7.27 5.43 24.77
CA SER A 3 -8.63 5.44 24.21
C SER A 3 -9.04 6.90 24.01
N GLY A 4 -8.26 7.63 23.21
CA GLY A 4 -8.59 8.98 22.83
C GLY A 4 -9.65 8.93 21.76
N GLN A 5 -10.86 9.35 22.10
CA GLN A 5 -11.86 9.67 21.09
C GLN A 5 -11.22 10.65 20.10
N PRO A 6 -11.40 10.46 18.77
CA PRO A 6 -10.83 11.38 17.80
C PRO A 6 -11.33 12.82 18.09
N PRO A 7 -10.50 13.84 17.83
CA PRO A 7 -10.91 15.22 18.08
C PRO A 7 -12.15 15.57 17.25
N ASP A 8 -13.01 16.42 17.79
CA ASP A 8 -14.15 16.97 17.04
C ASP A 8 -13.62 17.85 15.91
N LEU A 9 -13.58 17.30 14.69
CA LEU A 9 -13.03 17.98 13.52
C LEU A 9 -13.88 19.19 13.10
N ALA A 10 -15.19 19.22 13.43
CA ALA A 10 -16.07 20.34 13.10
C ALA A 10 -15.71 21.63 13.85
N ALA A 11 -14.98 21.54 14.99
CA ALA A 11 -14.51 22.67 15.74
C ALA A 11 -13.28 23.39 15.13
N PHE A 12 -12.66 22.81 14.09
CA PHE A 12 -11.47 23.39 13.46
C PHE A 12 -11.84 24.22 12.22
N SER A 13 -11.11 25.31 12.00
CA SER A 13 -11.09 25.99 10.70
C SER A 13 -10.38 25.13 9.65
N GLU A 14 -10.53 25.45 8.37
CA GLU A 14 -9.85 24.75 7.27
C GLU A 14 -8.32 24.73 7.47
N SER A 15 -7.73 25.86 7.86
CA SER A 15 -6.30 25.96 8.15
C SER A 15 -5.90 25.11 9.37
N GLY A 16 -6.77 25.02 10.37
CA GLY A 16 -6.59 24.15 11.53
C GLY A 16 -6.57 22.66 11.15
N LEU A 17 -7.48 22.26 10.26
CA LEU A 17 -7.52 20.89 9.73
C LEU A 17 -6.25 20.53 8.94
N PHE A 18 -5.74 21.44 8.08
CA PHE A 18 -4.47 21.22 7.39
C PHE A 18 -3.29 21.13 8.36
N SER A 19 -3.27 21.95 9.41
CA SER A 19 -2.23 21.88 10.43
C SER A 19 -2.26 20.56 11.20
N LEU A 20 -3.44 20.06 11.55
CA LEU A 20 -3.63 18.77 12.19
C LEU A 20 -3.18 17.63 11.25
N TYR A 21 -3.58 17.66 9.98
CA TYR A 21 -3.15 16.68 8.98
C TYR A 21 -1.62 16.62 8.87
N ARG A 22 -0.95 17.77 8.81
CA ARG A 22 0.52 17.85 8.78
C ARG A 22 1.15 17.30 10.06
N ALA A 23 0.54 17.53 11.23
CA ALA A 23 1.02 17.00 12.50
C ALA A 23 0.92 15.47 12.52
N ILE A 24 -0.18 14.90 12.02
CA ILE A 24 -0.38 13.46 11.89
C ILE A 24 0.70 12.84 10.98
N LEU A 25 0.95 13.42 9.81
CA LEU A 25 1.97 12.90 8.88
C LEU A 25 3.37 12.93 9.52
N ARG A 26 3.73 14.00 10.24
CA ARG A 26 5.01 14.09 10.96
C ARG A 26 5.13 13.02 12.04
N GLU A 27 4.07 12.75 12.79
CA GLU A 27 4.05 11.70 13.81
C GLU A 27 4.22 10.31 13.18
N LEU A 28 3.49 10.01 12.09
CA LEU A 28 3.66 8.75 11.35
C LEU A 28 5.08 8.58 10.81
N LYS A 29 5.70 9.67 10.35
CA LYS A 29 7.08 9.66 9.88
C LYS A 29 8.07 9.44 11.03
N SER A 30 7.86 10.05 12.19
CA SER A 30 8.72 9.87 13.36
C SER A 30 8.68 8.42 13.89
N ARG A 31 7.54 7.73 13.71
CA ARG A 31 7.38 6.30 14.01
C ARG A 31 7.94 5.38 12.93
N GLY A 32 8.46 5.90 11.83
CA GLY A 32 8.97 5.13 10.69
C GLY A 32 7.89 4.41 9.88
N VAL A 33 6.62 4.78 10.03
CA VAL A 33 5.48 4.16 9.31
C VAL A 33 5.39 4.68 7.88
N ILE A 34 5.76 5.93 7.66
CA ILE A 34 5.86 6.55 6.34
C ILE A 34 7.23 7.22 6.16
N ARG A 35 7.69 7.33 4.93
CA ARG A 35 8.99 7.97 4.60
C ARG A 35 8.85 9.41 4.18
N THR A 36 7.73 9.76 3.61
CA THR A 36 7.43 11.11 3.10
C THR A 36 6.24 11.72 3.84
N GLU A 37 6.05 13.03 3.72
CA GLU A 37 4.87 13.71 4.26
C GLU A 37 3.84 13.99 3.14
N ASN A 38 3.85 13.16 2.09
CA ASN A 38 2.85 13.14 1.02
C ASN A 38 1.67 12.22 1.39
N ALA A 39 0.79 11.91 0.44
CA ALA A 39 -0.28 10.95 0.67
C ALA A 39 0.28 9.59 1.14
N PRO A 40 -0.06 9.10 2.33
CA PRO A 40 0.69 8.05 3.02
C PRO A 40 0.41 6.62 2.52
N VAL A 41 -0.54 6.44 1.60
CA VAL A 41 -1.03 5.09 1.19
C VAL A 41 0.08 4.20 0.67
N GLY A 42 0.94 4.72 -0.21
CA GLY A 42 2.08 3.96 -0.78
C GLY A 42 3.09 3.58 0.30
N ASP A 43 3.62 4.57 1.00
CA ASP A 43 4.61 4.38 2.06
C ASP A 43 4.08 3.42 3.15
N TYR A 44 2.81 3.55 3.53
CA TYR A 44 2.18 2.69 4.53
C TYR A 44 2.07 1.23 4.05
N ALA A 45 1.66 1.02 2.79
CA ALA A 45 1.59 -0.32 2.24
C ALA A 45 2.97 -0.98 2.12
N GLU A 46 3.99 -0.24 1.66
CA GLU A 46 5.37 -0.72 1.63
C GLU A 46 5.86 -1.15 3.02
N TYR A 47 5.59 -0.32 4.02
CA TYR A 47 5.90 -0.60 5.41
C TYR A 47 5.21 -1.89 5.92
N LEU A 48 3.90 -2.06 5.65
CA LEU A 48 3.14 -3.26 6.02
C LEU A 48 3.69 -4.51 5.35
N VAL A 49 3.99 -4.44 4.05
CA VAL A 49 4.55 -5.56 3.29
C VAL A 49 5.93 -5.94 3.82
N ALA A 50 6.81 -4.96 4.06
CA ALA A 50 8.12 -5.21 4.63
C ALA A 50 8.02 -5.88 6.02
N THR A 51 7.14 -5.38 6.88
CA THR A 51 6.90 -5.95 8.22
C THR A 51 6.33 -7.37 8.13
N ALA A 52 5.31 -7.58 7.29
CA ALA A 52 4.61 -8.85 7.15
C ALA A 52 5.50 -9.98 6.60
N LEU A 53 6.42 -9.64 5.70
CA LEU A 53 7.32 -10.60 5.05
C LEU A 53 8.71 -10.68 5.72
N GLY A 54 8.93 -9.99 6.84
CA GLY A 54 10.24 -9.92 7.50
C GLY A 54 11.33 -9.32 6.62
N GLY A 55 10.93 -8.50 5.65
CA GLY A 55 11.81 -7.88 4.68
C GLY A 55 12.27 -6.49 5.09
N ARG A 56 12.90 -5.79 4.16
CA ARG A 56 13.36 -4.40 4.34
C ARG A 56 12.92 -3.52 3.19
N LEU A 57 12.68 -2.25 3.47
CA LEU A 57 12.39 -1.25 2.46
C LEU A 57 13.60 -1.03 1.54
N ALA A 58 13.32 -0.82 0.25
CA ALA A 58 14.32 -0.43 -0.72
C ALA A 58 14.94 0.93 -0.36
N PRO A 59 16.20 1.19 -0.74
CA PRO A 59 16.77 2.53 -0.67
C PRO A 59 15.92 3.52 -1.48
N ASN A 60 15.85 4.79 -1.05
CA ASN A 60 15.04 5.82 -1.72
C ASN A 60 15.40 6.05 -3.22
N ALA A 61 16.62 5.69 -3.62
CA ALA A 61 17.07 5.79 -5.01
C ALA A 61 16.58 4.63 -5.90
N GLU A 62 16.13 3.52 -5.30
CA GLU A 62 15.59 2.38 -6.04
C GLU A 62 14.22 2.74 -6.63
N LYS A 63 13.99 2.33 -7.87
CA LYS A 63 12.74 2.64 -8.60
C LYS A 63 12.04 1.42 -9.18
N ALA A 64 12.69 0.28 -9.15
CA ALA A 64 12.19 -0.93 -9.77
C ALA A 64 11.41 -1.82 -8.79
N TRP A 65 11.70 -1.70 -7.50
CA TRP A 65 11.06 -2.46 -6.43
C TRP A 65 11.06 -1.65 -5.12
N ASP A 66 10.17 -1.97 -4.19
CA ASP A 66 9.95 -1.21 -2.95
C ASP A 66 10.40 -1.97 -1.70
N VAL A 67 10.35 -3.31 -1.73
CA VAL A 67 10.70 -4.19 -0.60
C VAL A 67 11.60 -5.31 -1.09
N LEU A 68 12.65 -5.60 -0.31
CA LEU A 68 13.46 -6.80 -0.45
C LEU A 68 13.01 -7.80 0.63
N GLY A 69 12.47 -8.92 0.22
CA GLY A 69 12.08 -10.02 1.10
C GLY A 69 13.30 -10.62 1.82
N ASN A 70 13.06 -11.34 2.91
CA ASN A 70 14.12 -12.04 3.65
C ASN A 70 14.78 -13.17 2.85
N ASP A 71 14.10 -13.66 1.81
CA ASP A 71 14.56 -14.66 0.82
C ASP A 71 15.31 -14.02 -0.37
N GLY A 72 15.44 -12.68 -0.39
CA GLY A 72 16.04 -11.92 -1.49
C GLY A 72 15.08 -11.57 -2.62
N GLU A 73 13.79 -11.91 -2.53
CA GLU A 73 12.77 -11.56 -3.53
C GLU A 73 12.57 -10.04 -3.60
N LYS A 74 12.64 -9.48 -4.79
CA LYS A 74 12.38 -8.06 -5.06
C LYS A 74 10.90 -7.86 -5.29
N ILE A 75 10.27 -7.05 -4.46
CA ILE A 75 8.82 -6.86 -4.43
C ILE A 75 8.47 -5.41 -4.77
N GLN A 76 7.64 -5.23 -5.81
CA GLN A 76 6.99 -3.95 -6.08
C GLN A 76 5.66 -3.91 -5.32
N VAL A 77 5.40 -2.84 -4.58
CA VAL A 77 4.16 -2.68 -3.83
C VAL A 77 3.23 -1.71 -4.55
N LYS A 78 1.97 -2.08 -4.68
CA LYS A 78 0.89 -1.23 -5.20
C LYS A 78 -0.28 -1.22 -4.23
N ALA A 79 -0.76 -0.05 -3.87
CA ALA A 79 -1.87 0.08 -2.94
C ALA A 79 -2.97 1.00 -3.45
N ARG A 80 -4.20 0.70 -3.01
CA ARG A 80 -5.38 1.58 -3.20
C ARG A 80 -6.22 1.58 -1.93
N VAL A 81 -6.77 2.74 -1.64
CA VAL A 81 -7.85 2.89 -0.67
C VAL A 81 -9.16 2.73 -1.42
N VAL A 82 -10.03 1.87 -0.91
CA VAL A 82 -11.32 1.54 -1.52
C VAL A 82 -12.46 1.75 -0.53
N SER A 83 -13.58 2.26 -1.02
CA SER A 83 -14.80 2.48 -0.22
C SER A 83 -15.83 1.41 -0.57
N GLY A 84 -16.30 0.65 0.42
CA GLY A 84 -17.35 -0.37 0.23
C GLY A 84 -17.01 -1.42 -0.83
N PRO A 85 -18.00 -1.96 -1.56
CA PRO A 85 -17.76 -2.73 -2.76
C PRO A 85 -17.04 -1.82 -3.78
N ALA A 86 -15.78 -2.16 -4.10
CA ALA A 86 -14.95 -1.29 -4.93
C ALA A 86 -15.49 -1.20 -6.35
N GLU A 87 -15.79 0.00 -6.80
CA GLU A 87 -16.12 0.29 -8.20
C GLU A 87 -14.89 0.03 -9.09
N PRO A 88 -15.08 -0.43 -10.34
CA PRO A 88 -13.97 -0.76 -11.25
C PRO A 88 -12.90 0.33 -11.37
N GLY A 89 -13.30 1.62 -11.39
CA GLY A 89 -12.37 2.75 -11.46
C GLY A 89 -11.50 2.92 -10.21
N GLN A 90 -11.97 2.50 -9.04
CA GLN A 90 -11.22 2.56 -7.79
C GLN A 90 -10.10 1.51 -7.73
N LEU A 91 -10.18 0.47 -8.56
CA LEU A 91 -9.21 -0.63 -8.58
C LEU A 91 -7.98 -0.34 -9.47
N GLN A 92 -7.95 0.79 -10.17
CA GLN A 92 -6.79 1.14 -11.00
C GLN A 92 -5.58 1.43 -10.11
N LEU A 93 -4.51 0.68 -10.31
CA LEU A 93 -3.23 0.87 -9.62
C LEU A 93 -2.42 2.00 -10.26
N SER A 94 -1.47 2.57 -9.50
CA SER A 94 -0.45 3.43 -10.09
C SER A 94 0.38 2.65 -11.11
N PRO A 95 0.80 3.27 -12.23
CA PRO A 95 1.46 2.54 -13.31
C PRO A 95 2.76 1.86 -12.88
N PHE A 96 3.05 0.70 -13.44
CA PHE A 96 4.34 0.07 -13.38
C PHE A 96 5.26 0.75 -14.40
N ARG A 97 6.39 1.30 -13.93
CA ARG A 97 7.37 1.98 -14.78
C ARG A 97 8.39 1.01 -15.40
N SER A 98 8.58 -0.12 -14.74
CA SER A 98 9.45 -1.22 -15.17
C SER A 98 8.96 -2.52 -14.55
N PHE A 99 9.50 -3.63 -14.99
CA PHE A 99 9.26 -4.96 -14.41
C PHE A 99 10.54 -5.54 -13.78
N GLY A 100 11.38 -4.68 -13.18
CA GLY A 100 12.63 -5.06 -12.50
C GLY A 100 12.43 -5.66 -11.10
N PHE A 101 11.28 -6.28 -10.84
CA PHE A 101 10.92 -6.97 -9.61
C PHE A 101 10.60 -8.44 -9.89
N ASP A 102 10.51 -9.28 -8.86
CA ASP A 102 10.17 -10.70 -8.99
C ASP A 102 8.66 -10.93 -8.81
N ALA A 103 8.03 -10.16 -7.92
CA ALA A 103 6.59 -10.19 -7.69
C ALA A 103 6.05 -8.80 -7.35
N ALA A 104 4.77 -8.57 -7.58
CA ALA A 104 4.05 -7.41 -7.07
C ALA A 104 3.15 -7.80 -5.90
N VAL A 105 3.18 -7.04 -4.80
CA VAL A 105 2.17 -7.15 -3.74
C VAL A 105 1.17 -6.02 -3.92
N ILE A 106 -0.08 -6.41 -4.16
CA ILE A 106 -1.21 -5.50 -4.35
C ILE A 106 -2.00 -5.46 -3.05
N VAL A 107 -2.18 -4.27 -2.46
CA VAL A 107 -2.84 -4.06 -1.19
C VAL A 107 -4.06 -3.15 -1.36
N LEU A 108 -5.22 -3.64 -0.97
CA LEU A 108 -6.44 -2.84 -0.87
C LEU A 108 -6.70 -2.50 0.60
N LEU A 109 -6.81 -1.21 0.89
CA LEU A 109 -7.07 -0.67 2.22
C LEU A 109 -8.48 -0.09 2.28
N SER A 110 -9.16 -0.27 3.39
CA SER A 110 -10.47 0.33 3.65
C SER A 110 -10.35 1.86 3.79
N ALA A 111 -11.27 2.59 3.16
CA ALA A 111 -11.33 4.05 3.29
C ALA A 111 -11.79 4.51 4.69
N ALA A 112 -12.41 3.64 5.47
CA ALA A 112 -12.92 3.98 6.80
C ALA A 112 -11.79 4.09 7.83
N ASP A 113 -10.80 3.19 7.76
CA ASP A 113 -9.82 3.00 8.85
C ASP A 113 -8.42 2.56 8.38
N TYR A 114 -8.20 2.47 7.07
CA TYR A 114 -6.97 1.93 6.47
C TYR A 114 -6.68 0.47 6.84
N ALA A 115 -7.67 -0.28 7.33
CA ALA A 115 -7.53 -1.71 7.55
C ALA A 115 -7.29 -2.44 6.21
N VAL A 116 -6.46 -3.49 6.23
CA VAL A 116 -6.23 -4.32 5.04
C VAL A 116 -7.51 -5.08 4.70
N SER A 117 -8.16 -4.71 3.59
CA SER A 117 -9.34 -5.41 3.08
C SER A 117 -8.95 -6.64 2.28
N ARG A 118 -7.94 -6.54 1.42
CA ARG A 118 -7.37 -7.64 0.64
C ARG A 118 -5.91 -7.36 0.27
N ALA A 119 -5.08 -8.42 0.23
CA ALA A 119 -3.72 -8.34 -0.28
C ALA A 119 -3.36 -9.61 -1.03
N SER A 120 -2.64 -9.47 -2.16
CA SER A 120 -2.17 -10.60 -2.96
C SER A 120 -0.77 -10.35 -3.48
N LYS A 121 0.09 -11.36 -3.41
CA LYS A 121 1.39 -11.39 -4.09
C LYS A 121 1.21 -12.06 -5.44
N VAL A 122 1.46 -11.32 -6.51
CA VAL A 122 1.26 -11.72 -7.90
C VAL A 122 2.62 -11.83 -8.59
N PRO A 123 2.97 -12.97 -9.20
CA PRO A 123 4.24 -13.12 -9.92
C PRO A 123 4.40 -12.09 -11.04
N ARG A 124 5.66 -11.66 -11.28
CA ARG A 124 5.97 -10.67 -12.32
C ARG A 124 5.36 -11.00 -13.68
N HIS A 125 5.49 -12.25 -14.14
CA HIS A 125 5.01 -12.62 -15.49
C HIS A 125 3.49 -12.47 -15.64
N VAL A 126 2.72 -12.69 -14.55
CA VAL A 126 1.27 -12.46 -14.53
C VAL A 126 0.96 -10.97 -14.61
N VAL A 127 1.69 -10.14 -13.84
CA VAL A 127 1.55 -8.68 -13.90
C VAL A 127 1.89 -8.17 -15.30
N GLU A 128 3.02 -8.59 -15.86
CA GLU A 128 3.54 -8.15 -17.15
C GLU A 128 2.62 -8.54 -18.32
N SER A 129 2.07 -9.76 -18.29
CA SER A 129 1.15 -10.24 -19.32
C SER A 129 -0.24 -9.58 -19.28
N THR A 130 -0.65 -9.06 -18.11
CA THR A 130 -2.00 -8.50 -17.91
C THR A 130 -2.01 -6.98 -17.95
N ALA A 131 -0.93 -6.32 -17.50
CA ALA A 131 -0.84 -4.87 -17.49
C ALA A 131 -0.75 -4.29 -18.90
N VAL A 132 -1.45 -3.18 -19.16
CA VAL A 132 -1.51 -2.53 -20.47
C VAL A 132 -0.71 -1.24 -20.45
N TYR A 133 0.28 -1.12 -21.31
CA TYR A 133 1.06 0.11 -21.45
C TYR A 133 0.19 1.27 -21.92
N ARG A 134 0.33 2.41 -21.27
CA ARG A 134 -0.37 3.66 -21.57
C ARG A 134 0.63 4.80 -21.72
N GLN A 135 0.74 5.33 -22.94
CA GLN A 135 1.71 6.37 -23.27
C GLN A 135 1.54 7.64 -22.42
N HIS A 136 0.31 8.09 -22.18
CA HIS A 136 0.02 9.32 -21.42
C HIS A 136 0.47 9.28 -19.96
N VAL A 137 0.59 8.09 -19.37
CA VAL A 137 1.12 7.89 -18.01
C VAL A 137 2.53 7.31 -18.03
N ASN A 138 3.09 7.04 -19.19
CA ASN A 138 4.41 6.43 -19.40
C ASN A 138 4.63 5.21 -18.50
N GLY A 139 3.72 4.24 -18.59
CA GLY A 139 3.80 3.03 -17.75
C GLY A 139 2.67 2.06 -18.03
N SER A 140 2.78 0.86 -17.49
CA SER A 140 1.81 -0.21 -17.64
C SER A 140 0.77 -0.15 -16.53
N VAL A 141 -0.49 -0.04 -16.89
CA VAL A 141 -1.63 0.08 -15.98
C VAL A 141 -2.23 -1.30 -15.73
N LEU A 142 -2.45 -1.62 -14.48
CA LEU A 142 -3.13 -2.82 -14.01
C LEU A 142 -4.29 -2.42 -13.09
N PHE A 143 -5.35 -3.21 -13.09
CA PHE A 143 -6.47 -3.07 -12.16
C PHE A 143 -6.46 -4.23 -11.16
N ALA A 144 -6.63 -3.94 -9.87
CA ALA A 144 -6.70 -4.94 -8.79
C ALA A 144 -8.03 -5.70 -8.79
N ARG A 145 -8.42 -6.25 -9.95
CA ARG A 145 -9.67 -6.99 -10.13
C ARG A 145 -9.58 -8.39 -9.49
N PRO A 146 -10.74 -9.03 -9.21
CA PRO A 146 -10.79 -10.38 -8.63
C PRO A 146 -9.93 -11.40 -9.39
N GLU A 147 -9.87 -11.30 -10.73
CA GLU A 147 -9.12 -12.24 -11.59
C GLU A 147 -7.60 -12.15 -11.35
N ILE A 148 -7.09 -10.94 -11.03
CA ILE A 148 -5.69 -10.72 -10.69
C ILE A 148 -5.41 -11.05 -9.23
N MET A 149 -6.27 -10.54 -8.33
CA MET A 149 -6.11 -10.75 -6.90
C MET A 149 -6.27 -12.21 -6.47
N GLY A 150 -7.04 -13.00 -7.24
CA GLY A 150 -7.26 -14.42 -7.04
C GLY A 150 -6.66 -15.30 -8.14
N HIS A 151 -5.66 -14.80 -8.89
CA HIS A 151 -5.00 -15.59 -9.92
C HIS A 151 -4.45 -16.90 -9.34
N PRO A 152 -4.51 -18.05 -10.07
CA PRO A 152 -4.04 -19.34 -9.55
C PRO A 152 -2.59 -19.34 -9.05
N GLU A 153 -1.73 -18.52 -9.63
CA GLU A 153 -0.34 -18.36 -9.21
C GLU A 153 -0.12 -17.25 -8.19
N ALA A 154 -1.17 -16.49 -7.83
CA ALA A 154 -1.08 -15.48 -6.79
C ALA A 154 -1.18 -16.11 -5.40
N THR A 155 -0.48 -15.52 -4.44
CA THR A 155 -0.56 -15.90 -3.02
C THR A 155 -1.39 -14.87 -2.28
N ASP A 156 -2.44 -15.30 -1.59
CA ASP A 156 -3.22 -14.42 -0.70
C ASP A 156 -2.39 -14.09 0.55
N LEU A 157 -2.12 -12.81 0.75
CA LEU A 157 -1.38 -12.28 1.89
C LEU A 157 -2.30 -11.50 2.86
N THR A 158 -3.61 -11.54 2.69
CA THR A 158 -4.56 -10.74 3.47
C THR A 158 -4.41 -10.97 4.97
N ALA A 159 -4.41 -12.24 5.41
CA ALA A 159 -4.26 -12.59 6.82
C ALA A 159 -2.88 -12.18 7.38
N THR A 160 -1.82 -12.37 6.58
CA THR A 160 -0.43 -12.04 6.96
C THR A 160 -0.26 -10.54 7.17
N LEU A 161 -0.79 -9.71 6.26
CA LEU A 161 -0.73 -8.25 6.40
C LEU A 161 -1.61 -7.74 7.53
N ARG A 162 -2.79 -8.32 7.75
CA ARG A 162 -3.64 -8.01 8.90
C ARG A 162 -2.96 -8.31 10.23
N ALA A 163 -2.28 -9.43 10.35
CA ALA A 163 -1.49 -9.76 11.54
C ALA A 163 -0.37 -8.75 11.79
N ALA A 164 0.35 -8.33 10.75
CA ALA A 164 1.37 -7.29 10.85
C ALA A 164 0.79 -5.92 11.26
N GLN A 165 -0.42 -5.60 10.81
CA GLN A 165 -1.15 -4.39 11.18
C GLN A 165 -1.57 -4.42 12.65
N SER A 166 -2.19 -5.51 13.13
CA SER A 166 -2.69 -5.66 14.51
C SER A 166 -1.59 -5.87 15.55
N GLY A 167 -0.46 -6.44 15.17
CA GLY A 167 0.66 -6.70 16.08
C GLY A 167 1.28 -5.46 16.72
N ARG A 168 0.88 -4.25 16.29
CA ARG A 168 1.32 -2.95 16.82
C ARG A 168 0.27 -2.18 17.61
N GLU A 169 -0.99 -2.59 17.54
CA GLU A 169 -2.03 -1.99 18.40
C GLU A 169 -1.84 -2.37 19.87
N ASN A 170 -0.95 -3.34 20.16
CA ASN A 170 -0.69 -3.90 21.50
C ASN A 170 0.70 -3.55 22.07
N VAL A 171 1.40 -2.55 21.52
CA VAL A 171 2.70 -2.09 22.06
C VAL A 171 2.61 -0.66 22.59
#